data_bc81f7bac06096488da5cdc3f5086185
#
_entry.id   bc81f7bac06096488da5cdc3f5086185
#
_cell.length_a   1.000
_cell.length_b   1.000
_cell.length_c   1.000
_cell.angle_alpha   90.00
_cell.angle_beta   90.00
_cell.angle_gamma   90.00
#
_symmetry.space_group_name_H-M   'P 1'
#
loop_
_entity.id
_entity.type
_entity.pdbx_description
1 polymer ?
#
loop_
_entity_poly.entity_id
_entity_poly.type
_entity_poly.pdbx_seq_one_letter_code
_entity_poly.pdbx_strand_id
1 'polypeptide(L)'
;MEGGEGVASDGDWRPLVEGGAPRADEVRIVRLPLDGPSEADHFEMLSSSERERAARFFFGIHRRRFVAARASMRRVLGLCLDRDPAGLVFDYTDRGRPSLRLASHPDFDFNLAHSGDLALLAFSSRRVGVDVERLRDMPNALAVARRFFSPREVAALRRLAGDARREGFFNAWTRKEALIKAVGTGLAALKETEVSLAPNEIPAVLSAPGGAEAWQVFHLEPSPGFVGAVAVHAAPPPVRLTTWCWARVG
;
A
#
# COMPACT_ATOMS: atom_id res chain seq x y z
N MET A 1 18.39 9.11 -16.74
CA MET A 1 18.79 7.98 -15.85
C MET A 1 17.53 7.19 -15.61
N GLU A 2 17.46 6.03 -16.22
CA GLU A 2 16.33 5.10 -16.13
C GLU A 2 16.29 4.54 -14.71
N GLY A 3 15.22 4.80 -13.99
CA GLY A 3 14.97 4.21 -12.67
C GLY A 3 14.91 2.70 -12.82
N GLY A 4 15.67 1.96 -11.99
CA GLY A 4 15.74 0.52 -12.01
C GLY A 4 14.35 -0.09 -11.98
N GLU A 5 14.08 -1.02 -12.90
CA GLU A 5 12.81 -1.71 -13.04
C GLU A 5 12.42 -2.36 -11.69
N GLY A 6 11.41 -1.82 -11.03
CA GLY A 6 10.73 -2.49 -9.92
C GLY A 6 11.03 -2.01 -8.48
N VAL A 7 11.93 -1.04 -8.27
CA VAL A 7 12.27 -0.54 -6.91
C VAL A 7 12.13 0.98 -6.84
N ALA A 8 11.46 1.52 -5.82
CA ALA A 8 11.44 2.94 -5.49
C ALA A 8 12.09 3.18 -4.12
N SER A 9 13.20 3.89 -4.10
CA SER A 9 13.97 4.24 -2.90
C SER A 9 13.54 5.56 -2.26
N ASP A 10 14.02 5.87 -1.05
CA ASP A 10 13.64 7.11 -0.32
C ASP A 10 13.93 8.40 -1.13
N GLY A 11 14.93 8.41 -1.99
CA GLY A 11 15.25 9.56 -2.86
C GLY A 11 14.29 9.82 -4.02
N ASP A 12 13.42 8.88 -4.35
CA ASP A 12 12.52 8.96 -5.52
C ASP A 12 11.18 9.68 -5.21
N TRP A 13 10.91 9.98 -3.94
CA TRP A 13 9.64 10.55 -3.50
C TRP A 13 9.58 12.06 -3.71
N ARG A 14 8.77 12.50 -4.65
CA ARG A 14 8.59 13.91 -5.03
C ARG A 14 7.40 14.54 -4.29
N PRO A 15 7.43 15.85 -3.99
CA PRO A 15 6.24 16.53 -3.46
C PRO A 15 5.05 16.40 -4.42
N LEU A 16 3.88 16.04 -3.89
CA LEU A 16 2.64 16.05 -4.67
C LEU A 16 2.11 17.49 -4.72
N VAL A 17 2.36 18.17 -5.81
CA VAL A 17 1.96 19.57 -6.03
C VAL A 17 0.89 19.72 -7.10
N GLU A 18 0.67 18.70 -7.93
CA GLU A 18 -0.29 18.72 -9.02
C GLU A 18 -1.28 17.57 -8.88
N GLY A 19 -2.54 17.86 -9.21
CA GLY A 19 -3.63 16.90 -9.28
C GLY A 19 -3.66 16.13 -10.60
N GLY A 20 -4.77 15.47 -10.85
CA GLY A 20 -5.06 14.70 -12.05
C GLY A 20 -5.09 13.21 -11.80
N ALA A 21 -6.00 12.52 -12.47
CA ALA A 21 -6.12 11.07 -12.42
C ALA A 21 -4.86 10.41 -12.98
N PRO A 22 -4.51 9.18 -12.52
CA PRO A 22 -3.37 8.45 -13.05
C PRO A 22 -3.59 8.13 -14.55
N ARG A 23 -2.49 8.09 -15.30
CA ARG A 23 -2.52 7.66 -16.69
C ARG A 23 -2.85 6.16 -16.76
N ALA A 24 -3.30 5.68 -17.92
CA ALA A 24 -3.68 4.27 -18.11
C ALA A 24 -2.52 3.28 -17.85
N ASP A 25 -1.27 3.75 -18.02
CA ASP A 25 -0.04 3.02 -17.79
C ASP A 25 0.67 3.40 -16.48
N GLU A 26 -0.03 4.02 -15.53
CA GLU A 26 0.57 4.53 -14.29
C GLU A 26 -0.05 3.88 -13.05
N VAL A 27 0.82 3.50 -12.11
CA VAL A 27 0.45 3.32 -10.71
C VAL A 27 1.12 4.42 -9.90
N ARG A 28 0.31 5.19 -9.21
CA ARG A 28 0.77 6.31 -8.38
C ARG A 28 0.73 5.94 -6.92
N ILE A 29 1.85 6.16 -6.22
CA ILE A 29 1.96 5.92 -4.78
C ILE A 29 2.22 7.24 -4.08
N VAL A 30 1.45 7.52 -3.04
CA VAL A 30 1.65 8.70 -2.20
C VAL A 30 1.94 8.26 -0.77
N ARG A 31 3.08 8.67 -0.22
CA ARG A 31 3.39 8.49 1.19
C ARG A 31 2.73 9.59 2.03
N LEU A 32 2.10 9.18 3.12
CA LEU A 32 1.30 10.02 4.01
C LEU A 32 1.86 9.93 5.43
N PRO A 33 2.57 10.94 5.94
CA PRO A 33 2.94 11.01 7.35
C PRO A 33 1.69 11.11 8.22
N LEU A 34 1.61 10.29 9.28
CA LEU A 34 0.43 10.20 10.16
C LEU A 34 0.60 10.94 11.48
N ASP A 35 1.84 11.16 11.90
CA ASP A 35 2.14 11.95 13.11
C ASP A 35 2.34 13.41 12.71
N GLY A 36 1.69 14.33 13.45
CA GLY A 36 1.78 15.76 13.20
C GLY A 36 0.62 16.55 13.79
N PRO A 37 0.67 17.91 13.77
CA PRO A 37 -0.34 18.77 14.37
C PRO A 37 -1.69 18.69 13.64
N SER A 38 -2.76 19.09 14.36
CA SER A 38 -4.13 19.29 13.87
C SER A 38 -4.96 18.04 13.62
N GLU A 39 -5.43 17.42 14.72
CA GLU A 39 -6.53 16.44 14.67
C GLU A 39 -7.86 17.11 14.26
N ALA A 40 -8.08 18.37 14.62
CA ALA A 40 -9.34 19.07 14.40
C ALA A 40 -9.68 19.20 12.89
N ASP A 41 -8.78 19.76 12.10
CA ASP A 41 -9.00 19.95 10.65
C ASP A 41 -9.14 18.64 9.90
N HIS A 42 -8.47 17.58 10.40
CA HIS A 42 -8.60 16.24 9.85
C HIS A 42 -9.97 15.63 10.16
N PHE A 43 -10.49 15.85 11.38
CA PHE A 43 -11.73 15.25 11.81
C PHE A 43 -12.94 15.81 11.06
N GLU A 44 -12.93 17.11 10.73
CA GLU A 44 -14.00 17.74 9.95
C GLU A 44 -14.15 17.16 8.54
N MET A 45 -13.06 16.68 7.97
CA MET A 45 -13.05 16.08 6.63
C MET A 45 -13.64 14.67 6.57
N LEU A 46 -13.78 13.99 7.72
CA LEU A 46 -14.26 12.63 7.79
C LEU A 46 -15.79 12.55 7.64
N SER A 47 -16.25 11.49 6.98
CA SER A 47 -17.67 11.13 6.98
C SER A 47 -18.15 10.72 8.39
N SER A 48 -19.47 10.70 8.61
CA SER A 48 -20.05 10.24 9.88
C SER A 48 -19.59 8.82 10.25
N SER A 49 -19.58 7.90 9.29
CA SER A 49 -19.13 6.51 9.51
C SER A 49 -17.64 6.40 9.85
N GLU A 50 -16.80 7.25 9.25
CA GLU A 50 -15.37 7.31 9.60
C GLU A 50 -15.15 7.91 11.00
N ARG A 51 -15.93 8.93 11.39
CA ARG A 51 -15.90 9.51 12.75
C ARG A 51 -16.35 8.50 13.81
N GLU A 52 -17.42 7.74 13.55
CA GLU A 52 -17.86 6.65 14.41
C GLU A 52 -16.77 5.56 14.55
N ARG A 53 -16.12 5.21 13.47
CA ARG A 53 -15.00 4.25 13.49
C ARG A 53 -13.82 4.80 14.29
N ALA A 54 -13.49 6.09 14.13
CA ALA A 54 -12.44 6.75 14.91
C ALA A 54 -12.73 6.73 16.42
N ALA A 55 -13.99 6.89 16.80
CA ALA A 55 -14.41 6.86 18.20
C ALA A 55 -14.26 5.48 18.88
N ARG A 56 -14.17 4.39 18.11
CA ARG A 56 -14.00 3.02 18.63
C ARG A 56 -12.57 2.68 19.02
N PHE A 57 -11.57 3.49 18.65
CA PHE A 57 -10.20 3.23 19.04
C PHE A 57 -9.96 3.51 20.52
N PHE A 58 -9.47 2.50 21.23
CA PHE A 58 -9.15 2.61 22.65
C PHE A 58 -7.95 3.53 22.91
N PHE A 59 -6.87 3.41 22.10
CA PHE A 59 -5.67 4.22 22.24
C PHE A 59 -5.72 5.46 21.35
N GLY A 60 -5.50 6.63 21.95
CA GLY A 60 -5.53 7.91 21.24
C GLY A 60 -4.56 8.01 20.06
N ILE A 61 -3.37 7.36 20.15
CA ILE A 61 -2.42 7.33 19.04
C ILE A 61 -2.99 6.64 17.79
N HIS A 62 -3.70 5.51 17.96
CA HIS A 62 -4.31 4.80 16.84
C HIS A 62 -5.48 5.58 16.25
N ARG A 63 -6.27 6.25 17.09
CA ARG A 63 -7.33 7.15 16.65
C ARG A 63 -6.76 8.29 15.82
N ARG A 64 -5.75 9.03 16.32
CA ARG A 64 -5.12 10.13 15.58
C ARG A 64 -4.58 9.68 14.23
N ARG A 65 -3.84 8.55 14.19
CA ARG A 65 -3.28 8.01 12.94
C ARG A 65 -4.37 7.57 11.98
N PHE A 66 -5.44 6.96 12.45
CA PHE A 66 -6.59 6.63 11.60
C PHE A 66 -7.22 7.89 10.99
N VAL A 67 -7.47 8.91 11.81
CA VAL A 67 -8.04 10.20 11.36
C VAL A 67 -7.11 10.85 10.32
N ALA A 68 -5.80 10.93 10.61
CA ALA A 68 -4.82 11.49 9.70
C ALA A 68 -4.75 10.72 8.37
N ALA A 69 -4.75 9.39 8.41
CA ALA A 69 -4.73 8.55 7.20
C ALA A 69 -5.97 8.78 6.34
N ARG A 70 -7.17 8.83 6.95
CA ARG A 70 -8.42 9.05 6.21
C ARG A 70 -8.52 10.45 5.62
N ALA A 71 -8.20 11.48 6.41
CA ALA A 71 -8.22 12.86 5.92
C ALA A 71 -7.20 13.08 4.79
N SER A 72 -5.98 12.59 4.95
CA SER A 72 -4.96 12.70 3.89
C SER A 72 -5.36 11.94 2.63
N MET A 73 -5.92 10.73 2.77
CA MET A 73 -6.48 9.98 1.64
C MET A 73 -7.54 10.80 0.88
N ARG A 74 -8.50 11.40 1.61
CA ARG A 74 -9.55 12.23 1.00
C ARG A 74 -8.98 13.44 0.27
N ARG A 75 -8.00 14.14 0.88
CA ARG A 75 -7.33 15.30 0.26
C ARG A 75 -6.58 14.91 -1.02
N VAL A 76 -5.81 13.83 -0.98
CA VAL A 76 -5.06 13.36 -2.16
C VAL A 76 -6.01 12.93 -3.27
N LEU A 77 -7.04 12.14 -2.95
CA LEU A 77 -8.02 11.70 -3.94
C LEU A 77 -8.83 12.87 -4.49
N GLY A 78 -9.24 13.83 -3.63
CA GLY A 78 -9.92 15.04 -4.04
C GLY A 78 -9.09 15.88 -5.02
N LEU A 79 -7.79 16.08 -4.70
CA LEU A 79 -6.85 16.78 -5.59
C LEU A 79 -6.70 16.06 -6.93
N CYS A 80 -6.52 14.75 -6.92
CA CYS A 80 -6.28 13.96 -8.12
C CYS A 80 -7.53 13.82 -9.01
N LEU A 81 -8.72 13.92 -8.44
CA LEU A 81 -10.00 13.71 -9.14
C LEU A 81 -10.76 15.01 -9.39
N ASP A 82 -10.18 16.16 -8.99
CA ASP A 82 -10.83 17.48 -9.02
C ASP A 82 -12.21 17.45 -8.32
N ARG A 83 -12.21 16.98 -7.06
CA ARG A 83 -13.41 16.82 -6.24
C ARG A 83 -13.20 17.40 -4.84
N ASP A 84 -14.29 17.86 -4.24
CA ASP A 84 -14.26 18.21 -2.82
C ASP A 84 -13.91 16.97 -1.97
N PRO A 85 -12.82 17.02 -1.18
CA PRO A 85 -12.39 15.90 -0.33
C PRO A 85 -13.44 15.44 0.67
N ALA A 86 -14.21 16.37 1.27
CA ALA A 86 -15.26 16.05 2.23
C ALA A 86 -16.49 15.41 1.55
N GLY A 87 -16.74 15.77 0.30
CA GLY A 87 -17.83 15.25 -0.54
C GLY A 87 -17.57 13.86 -1.14
N LEU A 88 -16.37 13.29 -0.99
CA LEU A 88 -16.09 11.95 -1.51
C LEU A 88 -16.91 10.89 -0.73
N VAL A 89 -17.68 10.08 -1.46
CA VAL A 89 -18.47 8.98 -0.91
C VAL A 89 -17.79 7.66 -1.23
N PHE A 90 -17.47 6.89 -0.18
CA PHE A 90 -16.84 5.58 -0.32
C PHE A 90 -17.86 4.47 -0.07
N ASP A 91 -17.90 3.51 -0.98
CA ASP A 91 -18.47 2.20 -0.73
C ASP A 91 -17.43 1.33 -0.01
N TYR A 92 -17.88 0.35 0.76
CA TYR A 92 -16.98 -0.57 1.45
C TYR A 92 -17.32 -2.01 1.08
N THR A 93 -16.30 -2.78 0.75
CA THR A 93 -16.46 -4.22 0.61
C THR A 93 -16.74 -4.87 1.96
N ASP A 94 -17.21 -6.13 1.99
CA ASP A 94 -17.43 -6.92 3.22
C ASP A 94 -16.18 -7.01 4.10
N ARG A 95 -14.99 -6.85 3.50
CA ARG A 95 -13.70 -6.82 4.18
C ARG A 95 -13.24 -5.41 4.59
N GLY A 96 -14.10 -4.40 4.41
CA GLY A 96 -13.82 -3.02 4.82
C GLY A 96 -12.85 -2.25 3.92
N ARG A 97 -12.56 -2.75 2.70
CA ARG A 97 -11.81 -1.99 1.69
C ARG A 97 -12.71 -0.89 1.14
N PRO A 98 -12.28 0.39 1.18
CA PRO A 98 -13.01 1.46 0.53
C PRO A 98 -12.83 1.39 -0.99
N SER A 99 -13.88 1.79 -1.71
CA SER A 99 -13.87 2.01 -3.16
C SER A 99 -14.63 3.29 -3.52
N LEU A 100 -14.32 3.88 -4.66
CA LEU A 100 -15.01 5.04 -5.21
C LEU A 100 -15.66 4.64 -6.53
N ARG A 101 -16.92 5.01 -6.72
CA ARG A 101 -17.58 4.90 -8.02
C ARG A 101 -17.59 6.27 -8.70
N LEU A 102 -16.87 6.37 -9.79
CA LEU A 102 -16.72 7.60 -10.56
C LEU A 102 -17.19 7.38 -12.00
N ALA A 103 -18.24 8.06 -12.41
CA ALA A 103 -18.73 7.97 -13.81
C ALA A 103 -17.66 8.41 -14.83
N SER A 104 -16.82 9.39 -14.46
CA SER A 104 -15.71 9.88 -15.30
C SER A 104 -14.48 8.97 -15.34
N HIS A 105 -14.33 8.07 -14.37
CA HIS A 105 -13.18 7.17 -14.20
C HIS A 105 -13.65 5.81 -13.69
N PRO A 106 -14.35 5.02 -14.53
CA PRO A 106 -14.99 3.76 -14.08
C PRO A 106 -13.99 2.71 -13.57
N ASP A 107 -12.76 2.73 -14.09
CA ASP A 107 -11.71 1.77 -13.74
C ASP A 107 -10.78 2.27 -12.60
N PHE A 108 -11.07 3.46 -12.03
CA PHE A 108 -10.24 4.00 -10.95
C PHE A 108 -10.30 3.11 -9.72
N ASP A 109 -9.15 2.58 -9.34
CA ASP A 109 -8.99 1.78 -8.12
C ASP A 109 -7.92 2.37 -7.21
N PHE A 110 -8.09 2.21 -5.91
CA PHE A 110 -7.13 2.66 -4.92
C PHE A 110 -7.06 1.72 -3.72
N ASN A 111 -5.95 1.78 -3.02
CA ASN A 111 -5.74 1.05 -1.78
C ASN A 111 -4.91 1.87 -0.80
N LEU A 112 -5.24 1.79 0.49
CA LEU A 112 -4.55 2.46 1.59
C LEU A 112 -4.04 1.41 2.58
N ALA A 113 -2.76 1.50 2.95
CA ALA A 113 -2.14 0.71 4.00
C ALA A 113 -1.37 1.61 4.96
N HIS A 114 -1.15 1.18 6.20
CA HIS A 114 -0.37 1.94 7.16
C HIS A 114 0.33 1.02 8.16
N SER A 115 1.51 1.44 8.61
CA SER A 115 2.26 0.83 9.70
C SER A 115 2.95 1.94 10.50
N GLY A 116 2.80 1.90 11.83
CA GLY A 116 3.35 2.98 12.67
C GLY A 116 2.78 4.36 12.32
N ASP A 117 3.66 5.27 12.00
CA ASP A 117 3.41 6.69 11.69
C ASP A 117 3.39 7.00 10.19
N LEU A 118 3.37 5.98 9.35
CA LEU A 118 3.37 6.12 7.89
C LEU A 118 2.20 5.36 7.25
N ALA A 119 1.56 5.99 6.26
CA ALA A 119 0.66 5.30 5.36
C ALA A 119 1.11 5.44 3.90
N LEU A 120 0.74 4.48 3.08
CA LEU A 120 0.85 4.52 1.63
C LEU A 120 -0.54 4.46 1.01
N LEU A 121 -0.81 5.39 0.10
CA LEU A 121 -1.97 5.40 -0.76
C LEU A 121 -1.53 5.08 -2.19
N ALA A 122 -2.01 3.97 -2.71
CA ALA A 122 -1.82 3.57 -4.11
C ALA A 122 -3.09 3.81 -4.90
N PHE A 123 -2.98 4.30 -6.13
CA PHE A 123 -4.10 4.40 -7.06
C PHE A 123 -3.67 4.28 -8.52
N SER A 124 -4.57 3.73 -9.33
CA SER A 124 -4.37 3.43 -10.75
C SER A 124 -5.73 3.34 -11.46
N SER A 125 -5.70 3.31 -12.78
CA SER A 125 -6.86 2.87 -13.60
C SER A 125 -6.95 1.33 -13.71
N ARG A 126 -6.15 0.60 -12.93
CA ARG A 126 -6.11 -0.86 -12.87
C ARG A 126 -6.25 -1.30 -11.42
N ARG A 127 -6.65 -2.54 -11.21
CA ARG A 127 -6.71 -3.10 -9.85
C ARG A 127 -5.36 -2.98 -9.17
N VAL A 128 -5.35 -2.41 -7.95
CA VAL A 128 -4.14 -2.11 -7.20
C VAL A 128 -4.29 -2.48 -5.72
N GLY A 129 -3.20 -2.93 -5.13
CA GLY A 129 -3.09 -3.13 -3.69
C GLY A 129 -1.73 -2.67 -3.20
N VAL A 130 -1.66 -2.12 -2.01
CA VAL A 130 -0.43 -1.63 -1.38
C VAL A 130 -0.32 -2.16 0.04
N ASP A 131 0.91 -2.41 0.45
CA ASP A 131 1.21 -2.69 1.85
C ASP A 131 2.49 -2.00 2.28
N VAL A 132 2.60 -1.71 3.57
CA VAL A 132 3.76 -1.08 4.20
C VAL A 132 3.93 -1.62 5.61
N GLU A 133 5.19 -1.89 5.98
CA GLU A 133 5.54 -2.32 7.33
C GLU A 133 6.75 -1.56 7.87
N ARG A 134 6.68 -1.19 9.14
CA ARG A 134 7.85 -0.73 9.87
C ARG A 134 8.74 -1.94 10.18
N LEU A 135 10.01 -1.87 9.80
CA LEU A 135 10.99 -2.90 10.14
C LEU A 135 11.20 -2.96 11.65
N ARG A 136 11.07 -4.14 12.20
CA ARG A 136 11.26 -4.43 13.62
C ARG A 136 11.87 -5.80 13.80
N ASP A 137 12.38 -6.08 14.97
CA ASP A 137 12.85 -7.43 15.28
C ASP A 137 11.71 -8.44 15.21
N MET A 138 11.97 -9.55 14.53
CA MET A 138 11.01 -10.63 14.31
C MET A 138 11.66 -11.99 14.67
N PRO A 139 11.88 -12.24 15.97
CA PRO A 139 12.51 -13.51 16.40
C PRO A 139 11.68 -14.73 16.00
N ASN A 140 10.38 -14.57 15.84
CA ASN A 140 9.45 -15.62 15.42
C ASN A 140 9.12 -15.59 13.90
N ALA A 141 9.91 -14.89 13.07
CA ALA A 141 9.67 -14.76 11.62
C ALA A 141 9.41 -16.11 10.93
N LEU A 142 10.22 -17.14 11.22
CA LEU A 142 10.03 -18.47 10.63
C LEU A 142 8.74 -19.17 11.11
N ALA A 143 8.28 -18.92 12.33
CA ALA A 143 7.03 -19.48 12.82
C ALA A 143 5.83 -18.84 12.12
N VAL A 144 5.86 -17.52 11.96
CA VAL A 144 4.84 -16.76 11.21
C VAL A 144 4.86 -17.17 9.72
N ALA A 145 6.05 -17.28 9.12
CA ALA A 145 6.20 -17.71 7.74
C ALA A 145 5.60 -19.10 7.49
N ARG A 146 5.83 -20.09 8.37
CA ARG A 146 5.20 -21.42 8.23
C ARG A 146 3.67 -21.36 8.21
N ARG A 147 3.08 -20.37 8.85
CA ARG A 147 1.61 -20.23 8.91
C ARG A 147 1.03 -19.57 7.64
N PHE A 148 1.76 -18.64 7.02
CA PHE A 148 1.22 -17.76 5.98
C PHE A 148 1.95 -17.84 4.63
N PHE A 149 3.19 -18.35 4.60
CA PHE A 149 3.99 -18.42 3.38
C PHE A 149 3.92 -19.82 2.77
N SER A 150 4.26 -19.90 1.49
CA SER A 150 4.38 -21.19 0.81
C SER A 150 5.59 -21.99 1.33
N PRO A 151 5.64 -23.32 1.12
CA PRO A 151 6.80 -24.13 1.47
C PRO A 151 8.12 -23.65 0.84
N ARG A 152 8.07 -23.13 -0.41
CA ARG A 152 9.24 -22.60 -1.13
C ARG A 152 9.73 -21.31 -0.50
N GLU A 153 8.85 -20.38 -0.16
CA GLU A 153 9.19 -19.14 0.53
C GLU A 153 9.78 -19.40 1.93
N VAL A 154 9.21 -20.35 2.68
CA VAL A 154 9.76 -20.77 3.97
C VAL A 154 11.16 -21.37 3.82
N ALA A 155 11.39 -22.18 2.79
CA ALA A 155 12.71 -22.74 2.50
C ALA A 155 13.72 -21.65 2.11
N ALA A 156 13.32 -20.69 1.30
CA ALA A 156 14.15 -19.54 0.94
C ALA A 156 14.49 -18.68 2.16
N LEU A 157 13.51 -18.36 3.00
CA LEU A 157 13.70 -17.56 4.21
C LEU A 157 14.64 -18.24 5.22
N ARG A 158 14.63 -19.58 5.32
CA ARG A 158 15.55 -20.35 6.18
C ARG A 158 17.02 -20.23 5.76
N ARG A 159 17.30 -20.04 4.47
CA ARG A 159 18.66 -19.86 3.94
C ARG A 159 19.26 -18.49 4.28
N LEU A 160 18.41 -17.52 4.59
CA LEU A 160 18.83 -16.19 5.02
C LEU A 160 19.14 -16.18 6.53
N ALA A 161 20.02 -15.28 6.97
CA ALA A 161 20.38 -15.10 8.36
C ALA A 161 20.38 -13.62 8.76
N GLY A 162 20.31 -13.33 10.06
CA GLY A 162 20.41 -11.96 10.59
C GLY A 162 19.44 -11.00 9.93
N ASP A 163 19.94 -9.83 9.54
CA ASP A 163 19.19 -8.77 8.90
C ASP A 163 18.59 -9.19 7.56
N ALA A 164 19.31 -9.99 6.78
CA ALA A 164 18.79 -10.49 5.50
C ALA A 164 17.52 -11.34 5.67
N ARG A 165 17.43 -12.13 6.76
CA ARG A 165 16.21 -12.89 7.06
C ARG A 165 15.06 -11.99 7.47
N ARG A 166 15.35 -10.99 8.30
CA ARG A 166 14.35 -9.99 8.71
C ARG A 166 13.78 -9.26 7.48
N GLU A 167 14.66 -8.75 6.64
CA GLU A 167 14.30 -8.06 5.40
C GLU A 167 13.52 -8.98 4.46
N GLY A 168 14.00 -10.19 4.21
CA GLY A 168 13.31 -11.17 3.37
C GLY A 168 11.92 -11.54 3.89
N PHE A 169 11.73 -11.59 5.22
CA PHE A 169 10.41 -11.80 5.81
C PHE A 169 9.47 -10.63 5.47
N PHE A 170 9.89 -9.39 5.69
CA PHE A 170 9.05 -8.22 5.43
C PHE A 170 8.82 -7.99 3.92
N ASN A 171 9.81 -8.28 3.07
CA ASN A 171 9.65 -8.28 1.62
C ASN A 171 8.55 -9.24 1.17
N ALA A 172 8.59 -10.49 1.64
CA ALA A 172 7.55 -11.46 1.33
C ALA A 172 6.19 -10.99 1.88
N TRP A 173 6.15 -10.55 3.13
CA TRP A 173 4.91 -10.13 3.79
C TRP A 173 4.24 -9.00 3.01
N THR A 174 4.95 -7.89 2.76
CA THR A 174 4.38 -6.72 2.08
C THR A 174 3.98 -7.02 0.64
N ARG A 175 4.78 -7.80 -0.11
CA ARG A 175 4.44 -8.21 -1.48
C ARG A 175 3.18 -9.06 -1.52
N LYS A 176 3.06 -10.05 -0.63
CA LYS A 176 1.88 -10.92 -0.52
C LYS A 176 0.63 -10.14 -0.08
N GLU A 177 0.75 -9.30 0.94
CA GLU A 177 -0.36 -8.45 1.40
C GLU A 177 -0.82 -7.47 0.31
N ALA A 178 0.10 -6.83 -0.40
CA ALA A 178 -0.24 -5.97 -1.53
C ALA A 178 -0.99 -6.76 -2.62
N LEU A 179 -0.51 -7.96 -2.96
CA LEU A 179 -1.11 -8.81 -3.97
C LEU A 179 -2.52 -9.27 -3.57
N ILE A 180 -2.71 -9.80 -2.36
CA ILE A 180 -4.05 -10.25 -1.94
C ILE A 180 -5.06 -9.11 -1.79
N LYS A 181 -4.58 -7.89 -1.45
CA LYS A 181 -5.41 -6.68 -1.46
C LYS A 181 -5.83 -6.29 -2.88
N ALA A 182 -4.93 -6.42 -3.86
CA ALA A 182 -5.23 -6.18 -5.27
C ALA A 182 -6.20 -7.23 -5.82
N VAL A 183 -5.98 -8.51 -5.53
CA VAL A 183 -6.87 -9.62 -5.93
C VAL A 183 -8.23 -9.55 -5.20
N GLY A 184 -8.24 -9.12 -3.93
CA GLY A 184 -9.46 -9.04 -3.11
C GLY A 184 -9.80 -10.35 -2.39
N THR A 185 -8.89 -11.33 -2.33
CA THR A 185 -9.13 -12.66 -1.74
C THR A 185 -9.01 -12.72 -0.22
N GLY A 186 -8.24 -11.80 0.39
CA GLY A 186 -7.98 -11.74 1.83
C GLY A 186 -6.95 -12.77 2.32
N LEU A 187 -6.66 -12.77 3.62
CA LEU A 187 -5.55 -13.51 4.26
C LEU A 187 -5.53 -15.03 3.99
N ALA A 188 -6.67 -15.64 3.71
CA ALA A 188 -6.74 -17.08 3.40
C ALA A 188 -5.91 -17.46 2.17
N ALA A 189 -5.77 -16.54 1.20
CA ALA A 189 -5.04 -16.78 -0.03
C ALA A 189 -3.51 -16.55 0.10
N LEU A 190 -3.00 -16.15 1.27
CA LEU A 190 -1.55 -15.92 1.46
C LEU A 190 -0.72 -17.16 1.11
N LYS A 191 -1.15 -18.36 1.46
CA LYS A 191 -0.42 -19.59 1.13
C LYS A 191 -0.47 -19.98 -0.35
N GLU A 192 -1.48 -19.52 -1.05
CA GLU A 192 -1.71 -19.80 -2.46
C GLU A 192 -0.96 -18.84 -3.39
N THR A 193 -0.41 -17.78 -2.82
CA THR A 193 0.43 -16.82 -3.54
C THR A 193 1.90 -17.08 -3.23
N GLU A 194 2.78 -16.91 -4.21
CA GLU A 194 4.23 -16.95 -4.04
C GLU A 194 4.86 -15.70 -4.63
N VAL A 195 5.85 -15.14 -3.92
CA VAL A 195 6.60 -13.95 -4.36
C VAL A 195 8.10 -14.14 -4.13
N SER A 196 8.93 -13.41 -4.86
CA SER A 196 10.35 -13.27 -4.54
C SER A 196 10.52 -12.61 -3.17
N LEU A 197 11.58 -12.93 -2.41
CA LEU A 197 11.73 -12.41 -1.06
C LEU A 197 13.16 -12.00 -0.65
N ALA A 198 14.19 -12.55 -1.30
CA ALA A 198 15.55 -12.24 -0.87
C ALA A 198 15.87 -10.75 -1.05
N PRO A 199 16.68 -10.16 -0.16
CA PRO A 199 17.25 -8.84 -0.37
C PRO A 199 17.93 -8.76 -1.75
N ASN A 200 17.78 -7.64 -2.43
CA ASN A 200 18.34 -7.39 -3.77
C ASN A 200 17.81 -8.30 -4.90
N GLU A 201 16.82 -9.16 -4.62
CA GLU A 201 16.12 -9.92 -5.65
C GLU A 201 15.07 -9.04 -6.35
N ILE A 202 14.98 -9.12 -7.66
CA ILE A 202 13.97 -8.38 -8.43
C ILE A 202 12.57 -8.75 -7.89
N PRO A 203 11.74 -7.76 -7.52
CA PRO A 203 10.39 -8.02 -7.07
C PRO A 203 9.58 -8.76 -8.13
N ALA A 204 9.04 -9.93 -7.78
CA ALA A 204 8.28 -10.75 -8.71
C ALA A 204 7.13 -11.49 -8.02
N VAL A 205 6.02 -11.68 -8.73
CA VAL A 205 4.98 -12.64 -8.40
C VAL A 205 5.37 -13.96 -9.05
N LEU A 206 5.47 -15.03 -8.26
CA LEU A 206 5.85 -16.37 -8.73
C LEU A 206 4.65 -17.28 -8.90
N SER A 207 3.59 -17.04 -8.10
CA SER A 207 2.30 -17.71 -8.19
C SER A 207 1.20 -16.82 -7.61
N ALA A 208 0.06 -16.75 -8.29
CA ALA A 208 -1.13 -16.03 -7.81
C ALA A 208 -2.41 -16.66 -8.38
N PRO A 209 -3.57 -16.47 -7.72
CA PRO A 209 -4.85 -16.76 -8.33
C PRO A 209 -5.04 -15.94 -9.62
N GLY A 210 -5.38 -16.62 -10.70
CA GLY A 210 -5.52 -16.01 -12.03
C GLY A 210 -4.22 -15.91 -12.85
N GLY A 211 -3.10 -16.50 -12.34
CA GLY A 211 -1.80 -16.51 -13.00
C GLY A 211 -0.85 -15.44 -12.45
N ALA A 212 0.43 -15.78 -12.37
CA ALA A 212 1.46 -14.84 -11.89
C ALA A 212 1.65 -13.67 -12.86
N GLU A 213 1.55 -13.92 -14.15
CA GLU A 213 1.68 -12.97 -15.25
C GLU A 213 0.58 -11.89 -15.26
N ALA A 214 -0.53 -12.13 -14.57
CA ALA A 214 -1.60 -11.15 -14.41
C ALA A 214 -1.22 -10.00 -13.45
N TRP A 215 -0.07 -10.09 -12.78
CA TRP A 215 0.30 -9.14 -11.73
C TRP A 215 1.74 -8.66 -11.86
N GLN A 216 1.93 -7.37 -11.70
CA GLN A 216 3.23 -6.74 -11.52
C GLN A 216 3.36 -6.27 -10.08
N VAL A 217 4.51 -6.51 -9.45
CA VAL A 217 4.81 -6.07 -8.09
C VAL A 217 6.05 -5.19 -8.08
N PHE A 218 6.01 -4.12 -7.30
CA PHE A 218 7.13 -3.20 -7.09
C PHE A 218 7.48 -3.18 -5.61
N HIS A 219 8.77 -3.05 -5.32
CA HIS A 219 9.30 -2.82 -3.99
C HIS A 219 9.35 -1.33 -3.68
N LEU A 220 9.03 -0.96 -2.44
CA LEU A 220 8.98 0.42 -1.99
C LEU A 220 9.82 0.57 -0.71
N GLU A 221 10.68 1.58 -0.69
CA GLU A 221 11.39 2.06 0.50
C GLU A 221 10.86 3.48 0.83
N PRO A 222 9.69 3.59 1.46
CA PRO A 222 9.02 4.88 1.59
C PRO A 222 9.65 5.81 2.62
N SER A 223 10.45 5.29 3.55
CA SER A 223 11.19 6.04 4.57
C SER A 223 12.19 5.11 5.26
N PRO A 224 13.29 5.62 5.86
CA PRO A 224 14.20 4.79 6.65
C PRO A 224 13.48 3.94 7.70
N GLY A 225 13.77 2.65 7.74
CA GLY A 225 13.13 1.69 8.65
C GLY A 225 11.74 1.22 8.25
N PHE A 226 11.30 1.49 7.01
CA PHE A 226 10.07 0.96 6.43
C PHE A 226 10.36 0.22 5.14
N VAL A 227 9.53 -0.77 4.87
CA VAL A 227 9.47 -1.48 3.60
C VAL A 227 8.01 -1.57 3.17
N GLY A 228 7.78 -1.48 1.88
CA GLY A 228 6.45 -1.64 1.31
C GLY A 228 6.49 -2.35 -0.03
N ALA A 229 5.31 -2.63 -0.54
CA ALA A 229 5.13 -3.13 -1.88
C ALA A 229 3.80 -2.65 -2.47
N VAL A 230 3.76 -2.50 -3.78
CA VAL A 230 2.52 -2.33 -4.53
C VAL A 230 2.38 -3.43 -5.55
N ALA A 231 1.21 -4.01 -5.64
CA ALA A 231 0.81 -4.95 -6.69
C ALA A 231 -0.25 -4.30 -7.57
N VAL A 232 -0.09 -4.44 -8.87
CA VAL A 232 -1.02 -3.87 -9.86
C VAL A 232 -1.30 -4.91 -10.95
N HIS A 233 -2.53 -4.91 -11.48
CA HIS A 233 -2.91 -5.81 -12.56
C HIS A 233 -2.09 -5.50 -13.81
N ALA A 234 -1.35 -6.49 -14.28
CA ALA A 234 -0.49 -6.40 -15.45
C ALA A 234 -1.33 -6.57 -16.72
N ALA A 235 -1.48 -5.50 -17.47
CA ALA A 235 -2.06 -5.51 -18.80
C ALA A 235 -1.21 -4.59 -19.69
N PRO A 236 -1.12 -4.82 -21.01
CA PRO A 236 -0.43 -3.88 -21.89
C PRO A 236 -1.07 -2.49 -21.90
N PRO A 237 -0.30 -1.40 -21.98
CA PRO A 237 1.17 -1.34 -21.89
C PRO A 237 1.68 -1.63 -20.45
N PRO A 238 2.99 -1.91 -20.26
CA PRO A 238 3.61 -2.09 -18.94
C PRO A 238 3.34 -0.88 -18.03
N VAL A 239 3.12 -1.15 -16.75
CA VAL A 239 2.81 -0.10 -15.77
C VAL A 239 4.09 0.58 -15.31
N ARG A 240 4.05 1.90 -15.24
CA ARG A 240 5.10 2.75 -14.65
C ARG A 240 4.73 3.13 -13.23
N LEU A 241 5.68 2.95 -12.32
CA LEU A 241 5.57 3.40 -10.94
C LEU A 241 5.93 4.89 -10.84
N THR A 242 5.10 5.67 -10.15
CA THR A 242 5.42 7.05 -9.75
C THR A 242 5.21 7.22 -8.25
N THR A 243 6.15 7.89 -7.58
CA THR A 243 6.18 8.03 -6.13
C THR A 243 6.15 9.48 -5.71
N TRP A 244 5.25 9.78 -4.75
CA TRP A 244 4.96 11.13 -4.30
C TRP A 244 4.91 11.19 -2.77
N CYS A 245 5.29 12.31 -2.19
CA CYS A 245 5.05 12.57 -0.78
C CYS A 245 3.98 13.64 -0.62
N TRP A 246 3.03 13.39 0.26
CA TRP A 246 2.08 14.39 0.68
C TRP A 246 2.78 15.31 1.68
N ALA A 247 3.26 16.45 1.19
CA ALA A 247 3.69 17.55 2.05
C ALA A 247 2.44 18.30 2.48
N ARG A 248 2.25 18.45 3.78
CA ARG A 248 1.20 19.34 4.28
C ARG A 248 1.50 20.74 3.78
N VAL A 249 0.62 21.30 2.97
CA VAL A 249 0.57 22.74 2.76
C VAL A 249 0.09 23.30 4.09
N GLY A 250 0.94 24.09 4.75
CA GLY A 250 0.63 24.79 5.99
C GLY A 250 -0.53 25.77 5.83
#